data_f2cab48d0d62fdde23f9cb01f0fe5361
#
_entry.id   f2cab48d0d62fdde23f9cb01f0fe5361
#
_cell.length_a   1.000
_cell.length_b   1.000
_cell.length_c   1.000
_cell.angle_alpha   90.00
_cell.angle_beta   90.00
_cell.angle_gamma   90.00
#
_symmetry.space_group_name_H-M   'P 1'
#
loop_
_entity.id
_entity.type
_entity.pdbx_description
1 polymer ?
#
loop_
_entity_poly.entity_id
_entity_poly.type
_entity_poly.pdbx_seq_one_letter_code
_entity_poly.pdbx_strand_id
1 'polypeptide(L)'
;MTRPSFIDDHARPGALTDNSYMPADLTQTDRTAIDALVHTLATAWNAGDGDAFAAVFAEDADFVNVRAEHHRGRQAIAAGHNGIFRGIYAGSTNQYVVKSARLLTDDVALAHVDAVLDVPTGPLAGRLHALYSIVLVRAGSGWQIASFHNTLVPPAN
;
A
#
# COMPACT_ATOMS: atom_id res chain seq x y z
N MET A 1 -6.26 -3.67 61.59
CA MET A 1 -5.80 -3.60 60.20
C MET A 1 -6.83 -4.30 59.35
N THR A 2 -7.73 -3.55 58.77
CA THR A 2 -8.88 -4.04 57.98
C THR A 2 -8.55 -3.81 56.49
N ARG A 3 -8.50 -4.89 55.73
CA ARG A 3 -8.33 -4.84 54.27
C ARG A 3 -9.63 -4.32 53.64
N PRO A 4 -9.57 -3.43 52.62
CA PRO A 4 -10.76 -3.10 51.86
C PRO A 4 -11.06 -4.22 50.87
N SER A 5 -12.33 -4.58 50.83
CA SER A 5 -12.97 -5.52 49.93
C SER A 5 -12.99 -4.93 48.51
N PHE A 6 -12.37 -5.63 47.55
CA PHE A 6 -12.55 -5.35 46.12
C PHE A 6 -13.98 -5.75 45.74
N ILE A 7 -14.76 -4.78 45.32
CA ILE A 7 -16.05 -5.01 44.67
C ILE A 7 -15.78 -5.50 43.26
N ASP A 8 -16.17 -6.73 43.02
CA ASP A 8 -16.12 -7.41 41.73
C ASP A 8 -17.36 -6.92 40.93
N ASP A 9 -17.17 -5.83 40.16
CA ASP A 9 -18.18 -5.36 39.22
C ASP A 9 -17.99 -6.10 37.88
N HIS A 10 -18.59 -7.29 37.84
CA HIS A 10 -18.74 -8.02 36.57
C HIS A 10 -19.80 -7.33 35.72
N ALA A 11 -19.43 -6.20 35.10
CA ALA A 11 -20.15 -5.70 33.99
C ALA A 11 -20.08 -6.79 32.88
N ARG A 12 -21.21 -7.44 32.65
CA ARG A 12 -21.36 -8.34 31.48
C ARG A 12 -21.03 -7.52 30.26
N PRO A 13 -20.06 -7.95 29.39
CA PRO A 13 -19.90 -7.32 28.11
C PRO A 13 -21.23 -7.44 27.39
N GLY A 14 -21.83 -6.31 27.06
CA GLY A 14 -23.02 -6.25 26.22
C GLY A 14 -22.74 -7.12 25.00
N ALA A 15 -23.72 -7.94 24.64
CA ALA A 15 -23.66 -8.72 23.42
C ALA A 15 -23.20 -7.79 22.29
N LEU A 16 -22.02 -8.05 21.76
CA LEU A 16 -21.63 -7.49 20.49
C LEU A 16 -22.72 -7.93 19.53
N THR A 17 -23.58 -7.02 19.14
CA THR A 17 -24.52 -7.29 18.07
C THR A 17 -23.67 -7.71 16.92
N ASP A 18 -23.82 -8.97 16.52
CA ASP A 18 -23.20 -9.54 15.33
C ASP A 18 -23.72 -8.73 14.12
N ASN A 19 -23.11 -7.57 13.93
CA ASN A 19 -23.23 -6.84 12.69
C ASN A 19 -22.18 -7.45 11.75
N SER A 20 -22.47 -8.64 11.27
CA SER A 20 -21.68 -9.31 10.25
C SER A 20 -21.85 -8.58 8.92
N TYR A 21 -21.42 -7.30 8.87
CA TYR A 21 -21.27 -6.57 7.63
C TYR A 21 -20.20 -7.27 6.81
N MET A 22 -20.65 -8.02 5.82
CA MET A 22 -19.78 -8.58 4.80
C MET A 22 -19.79 -7.58 3.64
N PRO A 23 -18.68 -6.91 3.35
CA PRO A 23 -18.61 -6.03 2.19
C PRO A 23 -18.92 -6.82 0.92
N ALA A 24 -19.55 -6.16 -0.04
CA ALA A 24 -19.78 -6.74 -1.35
C ALA A 24 -18.46 -7.19 -1.98
N ASP A 25 -18.53 -8.20 -2.84
CA ASP A 25 -17.36 -8.62 -3.61
C ASP A 25 -16.89 -7.47 -4.53
N LEU A 26 -15.58 -7.44 -4.74
CA LEU A 26 -14.98 -6.51 -5.69
C LEU A 26 -15.54 -6.76 -7.09
N THR A 27 -16.15 -5.74 -7.70
CA THR A 27 -16.71 -5.87 -9.06
C THR A 27 -15.61 -6.01 -10.10
N GLN A 28 -15.95 -6.51 -11.29
CA GLN A 28 -14.98 -6.56 -12.41
C GLN A 28 -14.50 -5.15 -12.79
N THR A 29 -15.38 -4.16 -12.72
CA THR A 29 -15.01 -2.75 -12.97
C THR A 29 -13.99 -2.26 -11.94
N ASP A 30 -14.18 -2.58 -10.67
CA ASP A 30 -13.22 -2.22 -9.61
C ASP A 30 -11.88 -2.94 -9.80
N ARG A 31 -11.90 -4.24 -10.14
CA ARG A 31 -10.67 -5.00 -10.43
C ARG A 31 -9.88 -4.37 -11.57
N THR A 32 -10.56 -4.05 -12.66
CA THR A 32 -9.94 -3.40 -13.83
C THR A 32 -9.35 -2.04 -13.46
N ALA A 33 -10.05 -1.25 -12.63
CA ALA A 33 -9.58 0.06 -12.18
C ALA A 33 -8.34 -0.06 -11.27
N ILE A 34 -8.31 -1.03 -10.36
CA ILE A 34 -7.17 -1.29 -9.48
C ILE A 34 -5.97 -1.79 -10.28
N ASP A 35 -6.17 -2.70 -11.23
CA ASP A 35 -5.10 -3.18 -12.12
C ASP A 35 -4.52 -2.03 -12.95
N ALA A 36 -5.37 -1.15 -13.49
CA ALA A 36 -4.94 0.02 -14.24
C ALA A 36 -4.13 1.00 -13.39
N LEU A 37 -4.53 1.21 -12.14
CA LEU A 37 -3.81 2.04 -11.19
C LEU A 37 -2.42 1.47 -10.87
N VAL A 38 -2.31 0.17 -10.63
CA VAL A 38 -1.05 -0.53 -10.39
C VAL A 38 -0.16 -0.49 -11.64
N HIS A 39 -0.76 -0.62 -12.83
CA HIS A 39 -0.03 -0.46 -14.09
C HIS A 39 0.54 0.96 -14.25
N THR A 40 -0.21 1.97 -13.84
CA THR A 40 0.27 3.37 -13.84
C THR A 40 1.50 3.54 -12.94
N LEU A 41 1.52 2.91 -11.76
CA LEU A 41 2.70 2.92 -10.88
C LEU A 41 3.94 2.33 -11.58
N ALA A 42 3.78 1.18 -12.26
CA ALA A 42 4.88 0.54 -12.98
C ALA A 42 5.38 1.41 -14.14
N THR A 43 4.47 2.00 -14.91
CA THR A 43 4.81 2.89 -16.03
C THR A 43 5.57 4.12 -15.54
N ALA A 44 5.10 4.75 -14.47
CA ALA A 44 5.74 5.91 -13.86
C ALA A 44 7.13 5.59 -13.30
N TRP A 45 7.28 4.46 -12.62
CA TRP A 45 8.57 3.97 -12.14
C TRP A 45 9.56 3.80 -13.30
N ASN A 46 9.15 3.10 -14.35
CA ASN A 46 9.99 2.78 -15.51
C ASN A 46 10.35 4.02 -16.33
N ALA A 47 9.55 5.08 -16.25
CA ALA A 47 9.85 6.40 -16.80
C ALA A 47 10.72 7.27 -15.89
N GLY A 48 10.96 6.86 -14.64
CA GLY A 48 11.66 7.68 -13.64
C GLY A 48 10.89 8.93 -13.25
N ASP A 49 9.57 8.89 -13.30
CA ASP A 49 8.66 10.01 -13.07
C ASP A 49 7.96 9.89 -11.72
N GLY A 50 8.52 10.54 -10.70
CA GLY A 50 7.97 10.53 -9.34
C GLY A 50 6.63 11.27 -9.22
N ASP A 51 6.40 12.28 -10.04
CA ASP A 51 5.13 13.02 -10.04
C ASP A 51 3.99 12.14 -10.60
N ALA A 52 4.24 11.45 -11.72
CA ALA A 52 3.30 10.48 -12.27
C ALA A 52 3.06 9.29 -11.32
N PHE A 53 4.11 8.83 -10.64
CA PHE A 53 4.00 7.78 -9.62
C PHE A 53 3.07 8.21 -8.49
N ALA A 54 3.24 9.42 -7.97
CA ALA A 54 2.46 9.95 -6.87
C ALA A 54 1.02 10.35 -7.26
N ALA A 55 0.72 10.55 -8.53
CA ALA A 55 -0.57 11.04 -9.01
C ALA A 55 -1.75 10.11 -8.66
N VAL A 56 -1.51 8.82 -8.49
CA VAL A 56 -2.54 7.82 -8.12
C VAL A 56 -2.78 7.72 -6.60
N PHE A 57 -2.02 8.46 -5.80
CA PHE A 57 -2.19 8.53 -4.35
C PHE A 57 -3.20 9.61 -3.97
N ALA A 58 -3.90 9.38 -2.86
CA ALA A 58 -4.67 10.44 -2.21
C ALA A 58 -3.76 11.59 -1.76
N GLU A 59 -4.31 12.79 -1.63
CA GLU A 59 -3.53 13.98 -1.31
C GLU A 59 -2.77 13.85 0.02
N ASP A 60 -3.38 13.19 1.00
CA ASP A 60 -2.86 12.95 2.37
C ASP A 60 -2.36 11.50 2.58
N ALA A 61 -2.08 10.77 1.51
CA ALA A 61 -1.67 9.37 1.59
C ALA A 61 -0.38 9.17 2.38
N ASP A 62 -0.26 7.97 2.96
CA ASP A 62 0.94 7.50 3.64
C ASP A 62 1.71 6.50 2.77
N PHE A 63 3.01 6.64 2.71
CA PHE A 63 3.92 5.73 2.01
C PHE A 63 5.06 5.33 2.94
N VAL A 64 5.21 4.04 3.20
CA VAL A 64 6.33 3.50 3.97
C VAL A 64 7.18 2.62 3.06
N ASN A 65 8.45 2.95 2.92
CA ASN A 65 9.37 2.20 2.07
C ASN A 65 10.04 1.02 2.82
N VAL A 66 10.85 0.25 2.11
CA VAL A 66 11.54 -0.94 2.65
C VAL A 66 12.57 -0.63 3.76
N ARG A 67 12.91 0.64 3.96
CA ARG A 67 13.81 1.10 5.04
C ARG A 67 13.06 1.71 6.21
N ALA A 68 11.73 1.54 6.26
CA ALA A 68 10.82 2.13 7.24
C ALA A 68 10.80 3.68 7.21
N GLU A 69 11.19 4.29 6.10
CA GLU A 69 11.03 5.74 5.92
C GLU A 69 9.57 6.03 5.55
N HIS A 70 8.95 6.94 6.29
CA HIS A 70 7.56 7.32 6.13
C HIS A 70 7.44 8.67 5.42
N HIS A 71 6.78 8.67 4.29
CA HIS A 71 6.43 9.86 3.51
C HIS A 71 4.94 10.10 3.62
N ARG A 72 4.54 11.26 4.09
CA ARG A 72 3.15 11.65 4.18
C ARG A 72 2.80 12.71 3.15
N GLY A 73 1.74 12.44 2.39
CA GLY A 73 1.21 13.32 1.36
C GLY A 73 1.82 13.10 -0.02
N ARG A 74 1.00 13.33 -1.03
CA ARG A 74 1.35 13.12 -2.44
C ARG A 74 2.64 13.84 -2.84
N GLN A 75 2.83 15.08 -2.38
CA GLN A 75 4.03 15.86 -2.71
C GLN A 75 5.32 15.24 -2.13
N ALA A 76 5.27 14.76 -0.89
CA ALA A 76 6.42 14.08 -0.27
C ALA A 76 6.73 12.75 -0.96
N ILE A 77 5.70 12.00 -1.37
CA ILE A 77 5.83 10.76 -2.14
C ILE A 77 6.49 11.05 -3.50
N ALA A 78 6.04 12.07 -4.22
CA ALA A 78 6.62 12.49 -5.50
C ALA A 78 8.10 12.89 -5.35
N ALA A 79 8.41 13.73 -4.38
CA ALA A 79 9.77 14.21 -4.14
C ALA A 79 10.72 13.06 -3.77
N GLY A 80 10.27 12.13 -2.91
CA GLY A 80 11.04 10.95 -2.53
C GLY A 80 11.36 10.05 -3.72
N HIS A 81 10.37 9.79 -4.58
CA HIS A 81 10.57 8.97 -5.78
C HIS A 81 11.45 9.66 -6.82
N ASN A 82 11.27 10.96 -7.08
CA ASN A 82 12.16 11.71 -7.95
C ASN A 82 13.61 11.68 -7.44
N GLY A 83 13.83 11.67 -6.12
CA GLY A 83 15.14 11.53 -5.51
C GLY A 83 15.79 10.18 -5.81
N ILE A 84 15.10 9.09 -5.58
CA ILE A 84 15.63 7.72 -5.80
C ILE A 84 15.83 7.41 -7.29
N PHE A 85 15.00 7.95 -8.18
CA PHE A 85 15.15 7.76 -9.63
C PHE A 85 16.37 8.46 -10.21
N ARG A 86 16.86 9.51 -9.55
CA ARG A 86 18.15 10.17 -9.88
C ARG A 86 19.34 9.58 -9.14
N GLY A 87 19.10 8.73 -8.15
CA GLY A 87 20.10 8.14 -7.27
C GLY A 87 20.16 6.62 -7.34
N ILE A 88 19.86 5.97 -6.22
CA ILE A 88 20.06 4.53 -6.01
C ILE A 88 19.26 3.61 -6.96
N TYR A 89 18.16 4.10 -7.53
CA TYR A 89 17.32 3.37 -8.48
C TYR A 89 17.36 3.96 -9.90
N ALA A 90 18.38 4.74 -10.22
CA ALA A 90 18.52 5.30 -11.56
C ALA A 90 18.57 4.18 -12.62
N GLY A 91 17.74 4.30 -13.66
CA GLY A 91 17.65 3.32 -14.74
C GLY A 91 17.03 1.97 -14.36
N SER A 92 16.51 1.83 -13.14
CA SER A 92 15.83 0.61 -12.72
C SER A 92 14.48 0.43 -13.44
N THR A 93 14.07 -0.82 -13.58
CA THR A 93 12.74 -1.20 -14.07
C THR A 93 12.00 -2.01 -13.04
N ASN A 94 10.69 -1.84 -12.97
CA ASN A 94 9.85 -2.52 -12.02
C ASN A 94 8.64 -3.14 -12.73
N GLN A 95 8.31 -4.36 -12.34
CA GLN A 95 7.12 -5.07 -12.79
C GLN A 95 6.22 -5.31 -11.59
N TYR A 96 4.96 -4.91 -11.70
CA TYR A 96 3.96 -5.07 -10.64
C TYR A 96 2.86 -6.01 -11.10
N VAL A 97 2.49 -6.95 -10.23
CA VAL A 97 1.38 -7.86 -10.44
C VAL A 97 0.47 -7.85 -9.22
N VAL A 98 -0.80 -7.54 -9.41
CA VAL A 98 -1.79 -7.64 -8.34
C VAL A 98 -1.99 -9.12 -7.98
N LYS A 99 -1.54 -9.49 -6.79
CA LYS A 99 -1.63 -10.85 -6.25
C LYS A 99 -3.02 -11.13 -5.70
N SER A 100 -3.58 -10.16 -5.01
CA SER A 100 -4.92 -10.23 -4.43
C SER A 100 -5.50 -8.83 -4.24
N ALA A 101 -6.82 -8.73 -4.32
CA ALA A 101 -7.55 -7.52 -3.98
C ALA A 101 -8.93 -7.88 -3.44
N ARG A 102 -9.38 -7.18 -2.40
CA ARG A 102 -10.69 -7.37 -1.79
C ARG A 102 -11.21 -6.07 -1.19
N LEU A 103 -12.51 -5.95 -1.05
CA LEU A 103 -13.11 -4.87 -0.29
C LEU A 103 -12.95 -5.11 1.22
N LEU A 104 -12.65 -4.06 1.96
CA LEU A 104 -12.75 -4.00 3.43
C LEU A 104 -14.09 -3.40 3.84
N THR A 105 -14.53 -2.40 3.10
CA THR A 105 -15.87 -1.79 3.11
C THR A 105 -16.26 -1.50 1.66
N ASP A 106 -17.46 -0.97 1.43
CA ASP A 106 -17.89 -0.60 0.06
C ASP A 106 -16.98 0.46 -0.58
N ASP A 107 -16.28 1.25 0.23
CA ASP A 107 -15.44 2.37 -0.23
C ASP A 107 -13.94 2.18 0.05
N VAL A 108 -13.54 1.06 0.62
CA VAL A 108 -12.14 0.77 0.97
C VAL A 108 -11.76 -0.62 0.49
N ALA A 109 -10.67 -0.71 -0.25
CA ALA A 109 -10.10 -1.97 -0.72
C ALA A 109 -8.68 -2.18 -0.17
N LEU A 110 -8.30 -3.43 -0.03
CA LEU A 110 -6.95 -3.86 0.28
C LEU A 110 -6.43 -4.69 -0.90
N ALA A 111 -5.27 -4.32 -1.41
CA ALA A 111 -4.57 -5.08 -2.44
C ALA A 111 -3.17 -5.48 -1.98
N HIS A 112 -2.73 -6.66 -2.40
CA HIS A 112 -1.34 -7.07 -2.30
C HIS A 112 -0.76 -7.18 -3.71
N VAL A 113 0.42 -6.62 -3.90
CA VAL A 113 1.08 -6.52 -5.20
C VAL A 113 2.48 -7.10 -5.09
N ASP A 114 2.77 -8.09 -5.92
CA ASP A 114 4.14 -8.57 -6.11
C ASP A 114 4.89 -7.63 -7.03
N ALA A 115 6.13 -7.31 -6.67
CA ALA A 115 7.00 -6.47 -7.47
C ALA A 115 8.35 -7.15 -7.73
N VAL A 116 8.82 -7.03 -8.96
CA VAL A 116 10.17 -7.45 -9.36
C VAL A 116 10.90 -6.23 -9.90
N LEU A 117 11.95 -5.85 -9.20
CA LEU A 117 12.77 -4.67 -9.48
C LEU A 117 14.13 -5.10 -10.00
N ASP A 118 14.48 -4.67 -11.21
CA ASP A 118 15.80 -4.83 -11.77
C ASP A 118 16.57 -3.51 -11.71
N VAL A 119 17.67 -3.49 -10.96
CA VAL A 119 18.54 -2.33 -10.77
C VAL A 119 19.84 -2.56 -11.55
N PRO A 120 20.15 -1.72 -12.58
CA PRO A 120 21.26 -2.00 -13.47
C PRO A 120 22.62 -1.69 -12.86
N THR A 121 22.70 -0.68 -11.97
CA THR A 121 23.98 -0.18 -11.45
C THR A 121 23.85 0.27 -10.00
N GLY A 122 24.98 0.53 -9.34
CA GLY A 122 25.03 1.10 -8.00
C GLY A 122 25.00 0.05 -6.88
N PRO A 123 24.86 0.49 -5.62
CA PRO A 123 24.96 -0.39 -4.46
C PRO A 123 23.82 -1.41 -4.35
N LEU A 124 22.71 -1.17 -5.03
CA LEU A 124 21.55 -2.07 -5.04
C LEU A 124 21.44 -2.85 -6.36
N ALA A 125 22.48 -2.84 -7.21
CA ALA A 125 22.45 -3.55 -8.49
C ALA A 125 22.06 -5.02 -8.34
N GLY A 126 21.14 -5.47 -9.19
CA GLY A 126 20.60 -6.83 -9.19
C GLY A 126 19.08 -6.86 -9.23
N ARG A 127 18.54 -8.06 -9.03
CA ARG A 127 17.09 -8.29 -9.00
C ARG A 127 16.61 -8.39 -7.57
N LEU A 128 15.64 -7.57 -7.24
CA LEU A 128 14.97 -7.53 -5.94
C LEU A 128 13.50 -7.92 -6.10
N HIS A 129 12.98 -8.62 -5.09
CA HIS A 129 11.57 -8.94 -4.99
C HIS A 129 10.97 -8.20 -3.81
N ALA A 130 9.77 -7.67 -3.97
CA ALA A 130 9.05 -6.99 -2.91
C ALA A 130 7.56 -7.37 -2.93
N LEU A 131 6.95 -7.28 -1.76
CA LEU A 131 5.51 -7.38 -1.58
C LEU A 131 5.01 -6.05 -1.06
N TYR A 132 3.99 -5.50 -1.71
CA TYR A 132 3.34 -4.26 -1.30
C TYR A 132 1.96 -4.56 -0.71
N SER A 133 1.65 -3.90 0.40
CA SER A 133 0.28 -3.80 0.92
C SER A 133 -0.25 -2.41 0.62
N ILE A 134 -1.36 -2.35 -0.09
CA ILE A 134 -1.94 -1.10 -0.59
C ILE A 134 -3.38 -0.99 -0.09
N VAL A 135 -3.68 0.08 0.63
CA VAL A 135 -5.05 0.45 0.98
C VAL A 135 -5.54 1.49 -0.02
N LEU A 136 -6.65 1.17 -0.69
CA LEU A 136 -7.27 2.05 -1.67
C LEU A 136 -8.59 2.58 -1.12
N VAL A 137 -8.88 3.83 -1.45
CA VAL A 137 -10.15 4.48 -1.12
C VAL A 137 -10.86 4.88 -2.41
N ARG A 138 -12.19 4.78 -2.39
CA ARG A 138 -13.01 5.21 -3.52
C ARG A 138 -12.92 6.72 -3.69
N ALA A 139 -12.68 7.16 -4.92
CA ALA A 139 -12.58 8.57 -5.29
C ALA A 139 -13.31 8.80 -6.60
N GLY A 140 -14.45 9.50 -6.55
CA GLY A 140 -15.34 9.64 -7.71
C GLY A 140 -15.79 8.25 -8.21
N SER A 141 -15.57 7.98 -9.50
CA SER A 141 -15.88 6.68 -10.12
C SER A 141 -14.71 5.68 -10.06
N GLY A 142 -13.58 6.05 -9.46
CA GLY A 142 -12.37 5.24 -9.42
C GLY A 142 -11.82 5.08 -8.01
N TRP A 143 -10.51 4.86 -7.93
CA TRP A 143 -9.78 4.56 -6.71
C TRP A 143 -8.53 5.43 -6.60
N GLN A 144 -8.13 5.71 -5.35
CA GLN A 144 -6.83 6.32 -5.02
C GLN A 144 -6.15 5.50 -3.93
N ILE A 145 -4.83 5.52 -3.89
CA ILE A 145 -4.06 4.89 -2.82
C ILE A 145 -4.05 5.81 -1.61
N ALA A 146 -4.56 5.31 -0.48
CA ALA A 146 -4.51 6.00 0.81
C ALA A 146 -3.28 5.60 1.64
N SER A 147 -2.83 4.35 1.51
CA SER A 147 -1.65 3.86 2.20
C SER A 147 -0.92 2.82 1.35
N PHE A 148 0.40 2.89 1.37
CA PHE A 148 1.28 1.99 0.64
C PHE A 148 2.44 1.59 1.54
N HIS A 149 2.68 0.29 1.71
CA HIS A 149 3.76 -0.23 2.52
C HIS A 149 4.53 -1.31 1.75
N ASN A 150 5.83 -1.14 1.69
CA ASN A 150 6.78 -2.03 1.02
C ASN A 150 7.43 -3.00 2.00
N THR A 151 7.61 -4.24 1.56
CA THR A 151 8.45 -5.22 2.25
C THR A 151 9.31 -5.96 1.22
N LEU A 152 10.63 -6.04 1.45
CA LEU A 152 11.48 -6.89 0.63
C LEU A 152 11.21 -8.36 0.95
N VAL A 153 11.13 -9.16 -0.10
CA VAL A 153 11.07 -10.62 0.04
C VAL A 153 12.52 -11.11 0.19
N PRO A 154 12.87 -11.77 1.30
CA PRO A 154 14.21 -12.29 1.47
C PRO A 154 14.51 -13.36 0.41
N PRO A 155 15.77 -13.50 -0.03
CA PRO A 155 16.15 -14.58 -0.93
C PRO A 155 15.85 -15.94 -0.28
N ALA A 156 15.48 -16.93 -1.11
CA ALA A 156 15.31 -18.29 -0.63
C ALA A 156 16.66 -18.83 -0.09
N ASN A 157 16.62 -19.43 1.10
CA ASN A 157 17.78 -20.11 1.70
C ASN A 157 18.08 -21.41 0.96
#